data_a611ca383f6a7968a650dd65b0b26036
#
_entry.id   a611ca383f6a7968a650dd65b0b26036
#
_cell.length_a   1.000
_cell.length_b   1.000
_cell.length_c   1.000
_cell.angle_alpha   90.00
_cell.angle_beta   90.00
_cell.angle_gamma   90.00
#
_symmetry.space_group_name_H-M   'P 1'
#
loop_
_entity.id
_entity.type
_entity.pdbx_description
1 polymer ?
#
loop_
_entity_poly.entity_id
_entity_poly.type
_entity_poly.pdbx_seq_one_letter_code
_entity_poly.pdbx_strand_id
1 'polypeptide(L)'
;MSKWKRMIAVVDDDPRLLESLEDLLESAGYAVRTFSSAKALIDAGLSDIDCLITDIGMPALDGFELHDLVKKSRPDLPVFLITGRHEIGDQQRANGKDISGFFRKPFDGPALLSAVGDALRI
;
A
#
# COMPACT_ATOMS: atom_id res chain seq x y z
N MET A 1 22.43 6.28 5.59
CA MET A 1 22.68 4.86 5.32
C MET A 1 21.43 4.23 4.75
N SER A 2 21.55 3.58 3.60
CA SER A 2 20.37 3.00 2.92
C SER A 2 19.70 1.92 3.76
N LYS A 3 20.44 1.20 4.59
CA LYS A 3 19.85 0.16 5.45
C LYS A 3 18.86 0.71 6.47
N TRP A 4 18.86 2.01 6.69
CA TRP A 4 17.92 2.66 7.60
C TRP A 4 16.68 3.18 6.91
N LYS A 5 16.61 3.09 5.59
CA LYS A 5 15.41 3.50 4.86
C LYS A 5 14.27 2.54 5.17
N ARG A 6 13.10 3.11 5.36
CA ARG A 6 11.88 2.30 5.49
C ARG A 6 11.52 1.75 4.12
N MET A 7 11.16 0.49 4.08
CA MET A 7 10.79 -0.20 2.85
C MET A 7 9.28 -0.21 2.68
N ILE A 8 8.82 0.34 1.57
CA ILE A 8 7.38 0.38 1.25
C ILE A 8 7.12 -0.55 0.07
N ALA A 9 6.18 -1.48 0.25
CA ALA A 9 5.71 -2.33 -0.83
C ALA A 9 4.49 -1.67 -1.46
N VAL A 10 4.46 -1.62 -2.79
CA VAL A 10 3.34 -1.07 -3.55
C VAL A 10 2.80 -2.14 -4.48
N VAL A 11 1.50 -2.40 -4.41
CA VAL A 11 0.85 -3.42 -5.23
C VAL A 11 -0.24 -2.77 -6.06
N ASP A 12 -0.14 -2.88 -7.38
CA ASP A 12 -1.14 -2.38 -8.32
C ASP A 12 -0.90 -3.06 -9.66
N ASP A 13 -1.96 -3.37 -10.39
CA ASP A 13 -1.82 -3.99 -11.70
C ASP A 13 -1.57 -2.98 -12.82
N ASP A 14 -1.57 -1.68 -12.52
CA ASP A 14 -1.23 -0.65 -13.49
C ASP A 14 0.24 -0.25 -13.36
N PRO A 15 1.10 -0.61 -14.34
CA PRO A 15 2.53 -0.31 -14.25
C PRO A 15 2.85 1.17 -14.20
N ARG A 16 2.00 2.02 -14.77
CA ARG A 16 2.22 3.47 -14.73
C ARG A 16 2.02 4.02 -13.34
N LEU A 17 1.03 3.50 -12.62
CA LEU A 17 0.81 3.91 -11.24
C LEU A 17 1.95 3.43 -10.35
N LEU A 18 2.41 2.20 -10.56
CA LEU A 18 3.56 1.67 -9.79
C LEU A 18 4.78 2.58 -9.96
N GLU A 19 5.07 2.99 -11.18
CA GLU A 19 6.21 3.87 -11.45
C GLU A 19 6.02 5.22 -10.77
N SER A 20 4.83 5.80 -10.87
CA SER A 20 4.54 7.10 -10.25
C SER A 20 4.69 7.04 -8.74
N LEU A 21 4.16 6.00 -8.11
CA LEU A 21 4.28 5.85 -6.66
C LEU A 21 5.71 5.60 -6.24
N GLU A 22 6.45 4.79 -6.99
CA GLU A 22 7.85 4.54 -6.71
C GLU A 22 8.64 5.84 -6.71
N ASP A 23 8.47 6.66 -7.75
CA ASP A 23 9.16 7.93 -7.85
C ASP A 23 8.79 8.86 -6.70
N LEU A 24 7.51 8.94 -6.39
CA LEU A 24 7.03 9.81 -5.31
C LEU A 24 7.62 9.41 -3.97
N LEU A 25 7.55 8.13 -3.65
CA LEU A 25 8.02 7.63 -2.35
C LEU A 25 9.54 7.70 -2.24
N GLU A 26 10.25 7.39 -3.33
CA GLU A 26 11.71 7.50 -3.32
C GLU A 26 12.15 8.95 -3.14
N SER A 27 11.41 9.90 -3.70
CA SER A 27 11.73 11.32 -3.53
C SER A 27 11.62 11.76 -2.06
N ALA A 28 10.83 11.04 -1.27
CA ALA A 28 10.67 11.32 0.16
C ALA A 28 11.65 10.53 1.03
N GLY A 29 12.54 9.75 0.43
CA GLY A 29 13.59 9.03 1.15
C GLY A 29 13.28 7.58 1.50
N TYR A 30 12.18 7.03 0.97
CA TYR A 30 11.84 5.64 1.22
C TYR A 30 12.48 4.71 0.19
N ALA A 31 12.72 3.47 0.59
CA ALA A 31 13.01 2.40 -0.36
C ALA A 31 11.67 1.80 -0.80
N VAL A 32 11.56 1.38 -2.05
CA VAL A 32 10.27 0.95 -2.61
C VAL A 32 10.45 -0.35 -3.38
N ARG A 33 9.52 -1.27 -3.18
CA ARG A 33 9.37 -2.45 -4.02
C ARG A 33 7.99 -2.43 -4.64
N THR A 34 7.91 -2.68 -5.93
CA THR A 34 6.63 -2.67 -6.64
C THR A 34 6.26 -4.09 -7.06
N PHE A 35 4.97 -4.38 -7.00
CA PHE A 35 4.43 -5.69 -7.36
C PHE A 35 3.18 -5.48 -8.21
N SER A 36 3.05 -6.24 -9.28
CA SER A 36 1.92 -6.12 -10.19
C SER A 36 0.71 -6.97 -9.76
N SER A 37 0.86 -7.74 -8.69
CA SER A 37 -0.24 -8.56 -8.16
C SER A 37 -0.01 -8.84 -6.68
N ALA A 38 -1.10 -9.18 -6.00
CA ALA A 38 -1.01 -9.59 -4.60
C ALA A 38 -0.19 -10.87 -4.44
N LYS A 39 -0.32 -11.80 -5.39
CA LYS A 39 0.43 -13.05 -5.35
C LYS A 39 1.94 -12.78 -5.41
N ALA A 40 2.36 -11.84 -6.25
CA ALA A 40 3.79 -11.51 -6.35
C ALA A 40 4.35 -11.01 -5.03
N LEU A 41 3.60 -10.19 -4.31
CA LEU A 41 4.00 -9.74 -2.98
C LEU A 41 4.11 -10.90 -2.00
N ILE A 42 3.08 -11.74 -1.97
CA ILE A 42 3.05 -12.86 -1.02
C ILE A 42 4.21 -13.82 -1.29
N ASP A 43 4.51 -14.10 -2.56
CA ASP A 43 5.62 -14.97 -2.93
C ASP A 43 6.97 -14.36 -2.53
N ALA A 44 7.10 -13.05 -2.56
CA ALA A 44 8.32 -12.36 -2.15
C ALA A 44 8.50 -12.33 -0.63
N GLY A 45 7.41 -12.42 0.12
CA GLY A 45 7.44 -12.39 1.57
C GLY A 45 7.22 -10.99 2.14
N LEU A 46 6.84 -10.96 3.41
CA LEU A 46 6.42 -9.73 4.09
C LEU A 46 7.41 -9.25 5.15
N SER A 47 8.48 -9.99 5.38
CA SER A 47 9.36 -9.73 6.53
C SER A 47 10.15 -8.44 6.40
N ASP A 48 10.45 -8.03 5.18
CA ASP A 48 11.35 -6.89 4.92
C ASP A 48 10.62 -5.57 4.70
N ILE A 49 9.29 -5.55 4.76
CA ILE A 49 8.54 -4.34 4.46
C ILE A 49 8.05 -3.66 5.73
N ASP A 50 8.00 -2.34 5.69
CA ASP A 50 7.58 -1.50 6.81
C ASP A 50 6.20 -0.91 6.59
N CYS A 51 5.69 -0.95 5.35
CA CYS A 51 4.41 -0.37 4.99
C CYS A 51 3.94 -1.01 3.68
N LEU A 52 2.64 -1.16 3.53
CA LEU A 52 2.04 -1.68 2.30
C LEU A 52 1.04 -0.66 1.75
N ILE A 53 1.16 -0.37 0.46
CA ILE A 53 0.16 0.41 -0.27
C ILE A 53 -0.37 -0.51 -1.36
N THR A 54 -1.66 -0.77 -1.38
CA THR A 54 -2.23 -1.67 -2.38
C THR A 54 -3.50 -1.11 -3.00
N ASP A 55 -3.62 -1.33 -4.31
CA ASP A 55 -4.87 -1.09 -5.03
C ASP A 55 -5.93 -2.09 -4.56
N ILE A 56 -7.19 -1.68 -4.58
CA ILE A 56 -8.30 -2.55 -4.23
C ILE A 56 -8.72 -3.41 -5.40
N GLY A 57 -8.86 -2.80 -6.58
CA GLY A 57 -9.50 -3.42 -7.73
C GLY A 57 -8.62 -4.31 -8.57
N MET A 58 -7.93 -5.27 -7.99
CA MET A 58 -7.06 -6.17 -8.73
C MET A 58 -7.74 -7.50 -9.01
N PRO A 59 -7.41 -8.16 -10.13
CA PRO A 59 -7.95 -9.48 -10.41
C PRO A 59 -7.44 -10.53 -9.43
N ALA A 60 -8.17 -11.62 -9.28
CA ALA A 60 -7.89 -12.75 -8.40
C ALA A 60 -8.00 -12.36 -6.93
N LEU A 61 -6.98 -11.75 -6.36
CA LEU A 61 -6.96 -11.35 -4.95
C LEU A 61 -6.98 -9.82 -4.89
N ASP A 62 -8.07 -9.24 -4.40
CA ASP A 62 -8.19 -7.79 -4.32
C ASP A 62 -7.47 -7.21 -3.09
N GLY A 63 -7.47 -5.88 -2.99
CA GLY A 63 -6.74 -5.20 -1.92
C GLY A 63 -7.29 -5.48 -0.53
N PHE A 64 -8.60 -5.69 -0.37
CA PHE A 64 -9.19 -6.03 0.91
C PHE A 64 -8.78 -7.44 1.34
N GLU A 65 -8.78 -8.37 0.41
CA GLU A 65 -8.34 -9.75 0.69
C GLU A 65 -6.86 -9.77 1.04
N LEU A 66 -6.06 -8.99 0.32
CA LEU A 66 -4.63 -8.88 0.61
C LEU A 66 -4.41 -8.29 2.00
N HIS A 67 -5.15 -7.24 2.36
CA HIS A 67 -5.09 -6.66 3.69
C HIS A 67 -5.31 -7.71 4.77
N ASP A 68 -6.36 -8.52 4.60
CA ASP A 68 -6.71 -9.52 5.60
C ASP A 68 -5.61 -10.58 5.73
N LEU A 69 -5.04 -11.02 4.61
CA LEU A 69 -3.94 -11.98 4.63
C LEU A 69 -2.69 -11.42 5.31
N VAL A 70 -2.34 -10.19 4.97
CA VAL A 70 -1.15 -9.54 5.52
C VAL A 70 -1.28 -9.35 7.03
N LYS A 71 -2.45 -8.94 7.49
CA LYS A 71 -2.67 -8.68 8.91
C LYS A 71 -2.64 -9.94 9.76
N LYS A 72 -2.85 -11.11 9.16
CA LYS A 72 -2.71 -12.37 9.89
C LYS A 72 -1.28 -12.63 10.31
N SER A 73 -0.31 -12.33 9.44
CA SER A 73 1.11 -12.58 9.74
C SER A 73 1.84 -11.34 10.24
N ARG A 74 1.36 -10.16 9.88
CA ARG A 74 1.96 -8.89 10.26
C ARG A 74 0.89 -7.93 10.77
N PRO A 75 0.32 -8.17 11.96
CA PRO A 75 -0.74 -7.29 12.48
C PRO A 75 -0.27 -5.86 12.75
N ASP A 76 1.02 -5.65 12.88
CA ASP A 76 1.63 -4.34 13.12
C ASP A 76 1.85 -3.53 11.84
N LEU A 77 1.75 -4.17 10.66
CA LEU A 77 2.12 -3.53 9.40
C LEU A 77 1.06 -2.49 8.99
N PRO A 78 1.48 -1.22 8.79
CA PRO A 78 0.54 -0.23 8.25
C PRO A 78 0.15 -0.58 6.81
N VAL A 79 -1.14 -0.54 6.53
CA VAL A 79 -1.68 -0.85 5.20
C VAL A 79 -2.52 0.33 4.73
N PHE A 80 -2.20 0.83 3.54
CA PHE A 80 -2.95 1.87 2.85
C PHE A 80 -3.64 1.25 1.65
N LEU A 81 -4.90 1.61 1.45
CA LEU A 81 -5.67 1.15 0.29
C LEU A 81 -5.87 2.32 -0.67
N ILE A 82 -5.68 2.05 -1.96
CA ILE A 82 -5.94 3.03 -3.01
C ILE A 82 -6.91 2.42 -4.01
N THR A 83 -7.75 3.25 -4.63
CA THR A 83 -8.75 2.75 -5.57
C THR A 83 -9.13 3.78 -6.60
N GLY A 84 -9.38 3.32 -7.84
CA GLY A 84 -10.04 4.11 -8.88
C GLY A 84 -11.54 3.89 -8.89
N ARG A 85 -12.05 2.98 -8.06
CA ARG A 85 -13.47 2.70 -7.98
C ARG A 85 -14.16 3.71 -7.08
N HIS A 86 -15.43 3.98 -7.38
CA HIS A 86 -16.24 4.90 -6.58
C HIS A 86 -17.43 4.17 -5.97
N GLU A 87 -17.18 3.01 -5.42
CA GLU A 87 -18.21 2.20 -4.78
C GLU A 87 -18.35 2.59 -3.32
N ILE A 88 -19.58 2.86 -2.91
CA ILE A 88 -19.87 3.21 -1.51
C ILE A 88 -19.47 2.06 -0.59
N GLY A 89 -19.70 0.82 -1.04
CA GLY A 89 -19.34 -0.36 -0.25
C GLY A 89 -17.85 -0.45 0.07
N ASP A 90 -16.99 0.05 -0.82
CA ASP A 90 -15.54 0.03 -0.57
C ASP A 90 -15.19 0.89 0.64
N GLN A 91 -15.76 2.09 0.74
CA GLN A 91 -15.51 2.95 1.89
C GLN A 91 -16.02 2.31 3.18
N GLN A 92 -17.17 1.67 3.12
CA GLN A 92 -17.75 1.00 4.29
C GLN A 92 -16.88 -0.19 4.72
N ARG A 93 -16.37 -0.97 3.76
CA ARG A 93 -15.45 -2.07 4.07
C ARG A 93 -14.17 -1.55 4.71
N ALA A 94 -13.63 -0.44 4.17
CA ALA A 94 -12.41 0.15 4.69
C ALA A 94 -12.60 0.62 6.14
N ASN A 95 -13.76 1.22 6.43
CA ASN A 95 -14.04 1.74 7.78
C ASN A 95 -14.09 0.62 8.84
N GLY A 96 -14.43 -0.59 8.43
CA GLY A 96 -14.49 -1.71 9.36
C GLY A 96 -13.19 -2.47 9.53
N LYS A 97 -12.11 -2.00 8.90
CA LYS A 97 -10.82 -2.69 8.92
C LYS A 97 -9.74 -1.81 9.54
N ASP A 98 -8.69 -2.47 10.02
CA ASP A 98 -7.50 -1.79 10.54
C ASP A 98 -6.63 -1.37 9.37
N ILE A 99 -6.95 -0.22 8.77
CA ILE A 99 -6.15 0.38 7.71
C ILE A 99 -5.62 1.73 8.13
N SER A 100 -4.45 2.09 7.63
CA SER A 100 -3.81 3.36 7.97
C SER A 100 -4.30 4.51 7.11
N GLY A 101 -4.86 4.22 5.95
CA GLY A 101 -5.44 5.24 5.07
C GLY A 101 -6.13 4.64 3.87
N PHE A 102 -7.04 5.43 3.31
CA PHE A 102 -7.82 5.05 2.13
C PHE A 102 -7.81 6.23 1.17
N PHE A 103 -7.28 6.03 -0.02
CA PHE A 103 -7.13 7.10 -1.00
C PHE A 103 -7.82 6.73 -2.31
N ARG A 104 -8.49 7.70 -2.93
CA ARG A 104 -9.11 7.54 -4.23
C ARG A 104 -8.20 8.12 -5.31
N LYS A 105 -8.15 7.45 -6.45
CA LYS A 105 -7.40 7.95 -7.62
C LYS A 105 -8.25 8.98 -8.36
N PRO A 106 -7.67 10.07 -8.87
CA PRO A 106 -6.30 10.49 -8.63
C PRO A 106 -6.13 11.01 -7.20
N PHE A 107 -5.07 10.60 -6.54
CA PHE A 107 -4.83 10.99 -5.15
C PHE A 107 -3.83 12.14 -5.08
N ASP A 108 -3.88 12.85 -3.95
CA ASP A 108 -2.94 13.92 -3.65
C ASP A 108 -1.64 13.32 -3.14
N GLY A 109 -0.56 13.45 -3.91
CA GLY A 109 0.74 12.91 -3.54
C GLY A 109 1.25 13.38 -2.18
N PRO A 110 1.25 14.70 -1.91
CA PRO A 110 1.64 15.19 -0.58
C PRO A 110 0.79 14.64 0.56
N ALA A 111 -0.51 14.47 0.36
CA ALA A 111 -1.38 13.90 1.38
C ALA A 111 -1.00 12.44 1.66
N LEU A 112 -0.71 11.67 0.61
CA LEU A 112 -0.28 10.28 0.79
C LEU A 112 1.05 10.22 1.53
N LEU A 113 2.03 11.05 1.15
CA LEU A 113 3.33 11.09 1.82
C LEU A 113 3.19 11.45 3.30
N SER A 114 2.31 12.39 3.61
CA SER A 114 2.06 12.80 5.00
C SER A 114 1.49 11.62 5.80
N ALA A 115 0.51 10.92 5.24
CA ALA A 115 -0.11 9.78 5.91
C ALA A 115 0.89 8.64 6.13
N VAL A 116 1.72 8.36 5.14
CA VAL A 116 2.76 7.33 5.25
C VAL A 116 3.77 7.71 6.33
N GLY A 117 4.20 8.97 6.34
CA GLY A 117 5.13 9.47 7.35
C GLY A 117 4.58 9.33 8.75
N ASP A 118 3.30 9.66 8.94
CA ASP A 118 2.64 9.52 10.24
C ASP A 118 2.58 8.06 10.69
N ALA A 119 2.27 7.16 9.78
CA ALA A 119 2.16 5.73 10.09
C ALA A 119 3.52 5.11 10.45
N LEU A 120 4.60 5.63 9.86
CA LEU A 120 5.96 5.11 10.09
C LEU A 120 6.71 5.85 11.20
N ARG A 121 6.11 6.87 11.78
CA ARG A 121 6.72 7.61 12.87
C ARG A 121 6.76 6.73 14.13
N ILE A 122 7.90 6.76 14.77
CA ILE A 122 8.13 6.00 15.99
C ILE A 122 7.95 6.90 17.22
#